data_300941ba8d59ea6aabef973506c4c7de
#
_entry.id   300941ba8d59ea6aabef973506c4c7de
#
_cell.length_a   1.000
_cell.length_b   1.000
_cell.length_c   1.000
_cell.angle_alpha   90.00
_cell.angle_beta   90.00
_cell.angle_gamma   90.00
#
_symmetry.space_group_name_H-M   'P 1'
#
loop_
_entity.id
_entity.type
_entity.pdbx_description
1 polymer ?
#
loop_
_entity_poly.entity_id
_entity_poly.type
_entity_poly.pdbx_seq_one_letter_code
_entity_poly.pdbx_strand_id
1 'polypeptide(L)'
;IVHRAKFRPELNIVILAFGVCLTLASIFLSVHEATDNVPALPMPVALLVTAFVDALMAAALLFLTRECQTKTILRFICTVIVVCVGIMLLINIIKVPWGRARMRLIYSTGNDTYFSNWWQAGTALKKKLVADGVSSDDFRSFPSGHTACAACSMLLILLPTLYRRLHDK
;
A
#
# COMPACT_ATOMS: atom_id res chain seq x y z
N ILE A 1 21.35 -31.32 -10.86
CA ILE A 1 21.06 -31.68 -9.45
C ILE A 1 20.77 -30.39 -8.70
N VAL A 2 19.47 -30.08 -8.59
CA VAL A 2 18.99 -28.88 -7.87
C VAL A 2 19.20 -29.15 -6.39
N HIS A 3 20.22 -28.55 -5.76
CA HIS A 3 20.31 -28.45 -4.31
C HIS A 3 19.10 -27.65 -3.81
N ARG A 4 17.99 -28.33 -3.52
CA ARG A 4 16.95 -27.78 -2.61
C ARG A 4 17.65 -27.50 -1.29
N ALA A 5 17.86 -26.20 -1.00
CA ALA A 5 18.25 -25.82 0.35
C ALA A 5 17.24 -26.49 1.31
N LYS A 6 17.72 -27.39 2.18
CA LYS A 6 16.90 -27.96 3.25
C LYS A 6 16.51 -26.81 4.18
N PHE A 7 15.38 -26.20 3.92
CA PHE A 7 14.78 -25.27 4.86
C PHE A 7 14.50 -26.05 6.16
N ARG A 8 14.94 -25.52 7.28
CA ARG A 8 14.61 -26.07 8.59
C ARG A 8 13.08 -26.02 8.74
N PRO A 9 12.43 -27.09 9.22
CA PRO A 9 10.96 -27.13 9.34
C PRO A 9 10.39 -25.98 10.17
N GLU A 10 11.10 -25.54 11.19
CA GLU A 10 10.77 -24.39 12.02
C GLU A 10 10.69 -23.08 11.22
N LEU A 11 11.62 -22.86 10.29
CA LEU A 11 11.61 -21.67 9.43
C LEU A 11 10.43 -21.68 8.45
N ASN A 12 10.06 -22.86 7.96
CA ASN A 12 8.89 -23.01 7.08
C ASN A 12 7.58 -22.68 7.81
N ILE A 13 7.44 -23.08 9.08
CA ILE A 13 6.27 -22.74 9.91
C ILE A 13 6.19 -21.23 10.13
N VAL A 14 7.30 -20.58 10.46
CA VAL A 14 7.34 -19.11 10.66
C VAL A 14 6.98 -18.38 9.36
N ILE A 15 7.55 -18.79 8.22
CA ILE A 15 7.24 -18.19 6.92
C ILE A 15 5.75 -18.38 6.57
N LEU A 16 5.22 -19.58 6.80
CA LEU A 16 3.81 -19.86 6.55
C LEU A 16 2.90 -19.01 7.45
N ALA A 17 3.17 -18.96 8.76
CA ALA A 17 2.41 -18.16 9.71
C ALA A 17 2.45 -16.67 9.34
N PHE A 18 3.63 -16.15 8.99
CA PHE A 18 3.78 -14.76 8.54
C PHE A 18 3.01 -14.50 7.23
N GLY A 19 3.07 -15.42 6.27
CA GLY A 19 2.30 -15.33 5.03
C GLY A 19 0.79 -15.30 5.29
N VAL A 20 0.29 -16.17 6.16
CA VAL A 20 -1.13 -16.19 6.56
C VAL A 20 -1.53 -14.87 7.23
N CYS A 21 -0.73 -14.36 8.16
CA CYS A 21 -0.99 -13.07 8.81
C CYS A 21 -1.05 -11.92 7.81
N LEU A 22 -0.13 -11.87 6.85
CA LEU A 22 -0.11 -10.85 5.81
C LEU A 22 -1.34 -10.93 4.90
N THR A 23 -1.76 -12.15 4.53
CA THR A 23 -2.95 -12.34 3.70
C THR A 23 -4.21 -11.90 4.44
N LEU A 24 -4.35 -12.27 5.70
CA LEU A 24 -5.49 -11.83 6.53
C LEU A 24 -5.51 -10.31 6.71
N ALA A 25 -4.35 -9.68 6.92
CA ALA A 25 -4.23 -8.23 7.02
C ALA A 25 -4.58 -7.55 5.69
N SER A 26 -4.16 -8.10 4.55
CA SER A 26 -4.51 -7.60 3.22
C SER A 26 -6.02 -7.64 3.00
N ILE A 27 -6.66 -8.79 3.26
CA ILE A 27 -8.12 -8.94 3.12
C ILE A 27 -8.85 -7.93 4.04
N PHE A 28 -8.44 -7.81 5.29
CA PHE A 28 -9.07 -6.90 6.24
C PHE A 28 -8.97 -5.43 5.77
N LEU A 29 -7.79 -4.99 5.34
CA LEU A 29 -7.57 -3.63 4.84
C LEU A 29 -8.36 -3.37 3.55
N SER A 30 -8.39 -4.34 2.63
CA SER A 30 -9.13 -4.22 1.38
C SER A 30 -10.64 -4.16 1.58
N VAL A 31 -11.18 -4.95 2.52
CA VAL A 31 -12.60 -4.92 2.89
C VAL A 31 -12.95 -3.59 3.53
N HIS A 32 -12.12 -3.09 4.46
CA HIS A 32 -12.33 -1.79 5.10
C HIS A 32 -12.37 -0.67 4.06
N GLU A 33 -11.39 -0.62 3.18
CA GLU A 33 -11.33 0.40 2.10
C GLU A 33 -12.52 0.29 1.14
N ALA A 34 -12.95 -0.94 0.79
CA ALA A 34 -14.11 -1.15 -0.08
C ALA A 34 -15.42 -0.69 0.57
N THR A 35 -15.62 -0.96 1.84
CA THR A 35 -16.84 -0.55 2.56
C THR A 35 -16.87 0.95 2.83
N ASP A 36 -15.74 1.59 3.05
CA ASP A 36 -15.64 3.03 3.24
C ASP A 36 -15.94 3.82 1.94
N ASN A 37 -15.49 3.29 0.80
CA ASN A 37 -15.68 3.97 -0.50
C ASN A 37 -17.02 3.63 -1.15
N VAL A 38 -17.62 2.49 -0.84
CA VAL A 38 -18.91 2.03 -1.38
C VAL A 38 -19.83 1.61 -0.23
N PRO A 39 -20.44 2.56 0.50
CA PRO A 39 -21.27 2.26 1.67
C PRO A 39 -22.47 1.33 1.40
N ALA A 40 -22.94 1.26 0.13
CA ALA A 40 -24.01 0.37 -0.29
C ALA A 40 -23.57 -1.08 -0.50
N LEU A 41 -22.26 -1.38 -0.42
CA LEU A 41 -21.73 -2.72 -0.66
C LEU A 41 -21.93 -3.60 0.60
N PRO A 42 -22.68 -4.70 0.50
CA PRO A 42 -22.83 -5.63 1.64
C PRO A 42 -21.48 -6.22 2.04
N MET A 43 -21.16 -6.22 3.33
CA MET A 43 -19.90 -6.74 3.88
C MET A 43 -19.52 -8.14 3.35
N PRO A 44 -20.45 -9.12 3.25
CA PRO A 44 -20.12 -10.44 2.71
C PRO A 44 -19.65 -10.39 1.24
N VAL A 45 -20.24 -9.50 0.45
CA VAL A 45 -19.86 -9.32 -0.97
C VAL A 45 -18.48 -8.69 -1.06
N ALA A 46 -18.19 -7.65 -0.27
CA ALA A 46 -16.86 -7.06 -0.20
C ALA A 46 -15.80 -8.09 0.17
N LEU A 47 -16.07 -8.92 1.19
CA LEU A 47 -15.17 -9.99 1.62
C LEU A 47 -14.91 -11.02 0.52
N LEU A 48 -15.96 -11.48 -0.18
CA LEU A 48 -15.80 -12.46 -1.26
C LEU A 48 -15.01 -11.89 -2.44
N VAL A 49 -15.31 -10.67 -2.86
CA VAL A 49 -14.61 -10.02 -3.98
C VAL A 49 -13.13 -9.79 -3.65
N THR A 50 -12.82 -9.26 -2.48
CA THR A 50 -11.43 -9.00 -2.07
C THR A 50 -10.66 -10.31 -1.91
N ALA A 51 -11.23 -11.33 -1.27
CA ALA A 51 -10.61 -12.63 -1.13
C ALA A 51 -10.36 -13.31 -2.49
N PHE A 52 -11.29 -13.18 -3.43
CA PHE A 52 -11.13 -13.70 -4.80
C PHE A 52 -9.99 -12.99 -5.55
N VAL A 53 -9.93 -11.66 -5.47
CA VAL A 53 -8.85 -10.87 -6.10
C VAL A 53 -7.50 -11.22 -5.48
N ASP A 54 -7.40 -11.30 -4.15
CA ASP A 54 -6.16 -11.68 -3.47
C ASP A 54 -5.72 -13.10 -3.82
N ALA A 55 -6.65 -14.05 -3.91
CA ALA A 55 -6.37 -15.42 -4.34
C ALA A 55 -5.86 -15.48 -5.79
N LEU A 56 -6.48 -14.70 -6.69
CA LEU A 56 -6.04 -14.61 -8.09
C LEU A 56 -4.64 -14.01 -8.22
N MET A 57 -4.37 -12.95 -7.47
CA MET A 57 -3.04 -12.33 -7.43
C MET A 57 -1.98 -13.28 -6.85
N ALA A 58 -2.30 -14.00 -5.78
CA ALA A 58 -1.41 -15.00 -5.20
C ALA A 58 -1.12 -16.14 -6.20
N ALA A 59 -2.15 -16.66 -6.87
CA ALA A 59 -2.00 -17.69 -7.89
C ALA A 59 -1.13 -17.21 -9.06
N ALA A 60 -1.34 -15.99 -9.54
CA ALA A 60 -0.53 -15.39 -10.60
C ALA A 60 0.94 -15.26 -10.17
N LEU A 61 1.21 -14.77 -8.94
CA LEU A 61 2.56 -14.64 -8.41
C LEU A 61 3.23 -16.01 -8.26
N LEU A 62 2.53 -17.02 -7.74
CA LEU A 62 3.05 -18.39 -7.61
C LEU A 62 3.37 -18.98 -8.99
N PHE A 63 2.51 -18.76 -9.97
CA PHE A 63 2.74 -19.21 -11.35
C PHE A 63 3.97 -18.54 -11.98
N LEU A 64 4.09 -17.20 -11.83
CA LEU A 64 5.21 -16.43 -12.36
C LEU A 64 6.54 -16.74 -11.66
N THR A 65 6.51 -17.11 -10.39
CA THR A 65 7.72 -17.36 -9.58
C THR A 65 8.09 -18.82 -9.43
N ARG A 66 7.31 -19.76 -9.98
CA ARG A 66 7.48 -21.21 -9.79
C ARG A 66 8.88 -21.74 -10.16
N GLU A 67 9.52 -21.13 -11.14
CA GLU A 67 10.85 -21.51 -11.62
C GLU A 67 11.97 -20.67 -11.01
N CYS A 68 11.64 -19.65 -10.22
CA CYS A 68 12.59 -18.76 -9.62
C CYS A 68 13.29 -19.39 -8.39
N GLN A 69 14.58 -19.07 -8.22
CA GLN A 69 15.28 -19.43 -7.00
C GLN A 69 14.71 -18.66 -5.80
N THR A 70 14.49 -19.36 -4.69
CA THR A 70 13.95 -18.77 -3.44
C THR A 70 14.72 -17.53 -2.98
N LYS A 71 16.06 -17.52 -3.12
CA LYS A 71 16.88 -16.35 -2.78
C LYS A 71 16.55 -15.11 -3.62
N THR A 72 16.26 -15.31 -4.90
CA THR A 72 15.92 -14.22 -5.83
C THR A 72 14.55 -13.65 -5.50
N ILE A 73 13.57 -14.53 -5.23
CA ILE A 73 12.24 -14.14 -4.79
C ILE A 73 12.32 -13.35 -3.48
N LEU A 74 13.06 -13.85 -2.51
CA LEU A 74 13.21 -13.19 -1.21
C LEU A 74 13.85 -11.81 -1.34
N ARG A 75 14.92 -11.67 -2.14
CA ARG A 75 15.54 -10.37 -2.43
C ARG A 75 14.57 -9.40 -3.08
N PHE A 76 13.78 -9.88 -4.04
CA PHE A 76 12.77 -9.06 -4.69
C PHE A 76 11.71 -8.57 -3.69
N ILE A 77 11.15 -9.49 -2.89
CA ILE A 77 10.17 -9.15 -1.85
C ILE A 77 10.74 -8.13 -0.88
N CYS A 78 11.95 -8.36 -0.36
CA CYS A 78 12.60 -7.41 0.54
C CYS A 78 12.81 -6.04 -0.11
N THR A 79 13.21 -6.00 -1.39
CA THR A 79 13.38 -4.73 -2.11
C THR A 79 12.05 -3.99 -2.25
N VAL A 80 10.97 -4.69 -2.64
CA VAL A 80 9.64 -4.10 -2.76
C VAL A 80 9.18 -3.56 -1.41
N ILE A 81 9.31 -4.33 -0.33
CA ILE A 81 8.93 -3.89 1.02
C ILE A 81 9.71 -2.64 1.42
N VAL A 82 11.03 -2.64 1.27
CA VAL A 82 11.89 -1.50 1.66
C VAL A 82 11.51 -0.25 0.86
N VAL A 83 11.29 -0.38 -0.44
CA VAL A 83 10.90 0.75 -1.29
C VAL A 83 9.50 1.26 -0.92
N CYS A 84 8.51 0.38 -0.78
CA CYS A 84 7.16 0.78 -0.42
C CYS A 84 7.10 1.45 0.97
N VAL A 85 7.75 0.85 1.97
CA VAL A 85 7.83 1.43 3.32
C VAL A 85 8.58 2.76 3.29
N GLY A 86 9.69 2.84 2.57
CA GLY A 86 10.47 4.07 2.41
C GLY A 86 9.65 5.20 1.77
N ILE A 87 8.91 4.92 0.71
CA ILE A 87 8.02 5.89 0.06
C ILE A 87 6.92 6.34 1.02
N MET A 88 6.28 5.41 1.74
CA MET A 88 5.23 5.73 2.69
C MET A 88 5.72 6.58 3.85
N LEU A 89 6.90 6.27 4.39
CA LEU A 89 7.54 7.09 5.43
C LEU A 89 7.85 8.49 4.92
N LEU A 90 8.46 8.60 3.73
CA LEU A 90 8.79 9.89 3.11
C LEU A 90 7.54 10.75 2.88
N ILE A 91 6.46 10.15 2.36
CA ILE A 91 5.20 10.84 2.17
C ILE A 91 4.64 11.36 3.49
N ASN A 92 4.64 10.55 4.55
CA ASN A 92 4.13 10.98 5.83
C ASN A 92 4.99 12.08 6.47
N ILE A 93 6.33 12.00 6.33
CA ILE A 93 7.26 13.05 6.78
C ILE A 93 6.95 14.39 6.11
N ILE A 94 6.62 14.38 4.82
CA ILE A 94 6.27 15.59 4.08
C ILE A 94 4.84 16.03 4.39
N LYS A 95 3.89 15.11 4.39
CA LYS A 95 2.45 15.34 4.50
C LYS A 95 2.04 16.02 5.81
N VAL A 96 2.64 15.59 6.92
CA VAL A 96 2.29 16.10 8.26
C VAL A 96 2.62 17.58 8.41
N PRO A 97 3.84 18.06 8.10
CA PRO A 97 4.18 19.47 8.18
C PRO A 97 3.57 20.32 7.06
N TRP A 98 3.32 19.74 5.86
CA TRP A 98 2.76 20.50 4.73
C TRP A 98 1.39 21.11 5.04
N GLY A 99 0.52 20.35 5.72
CA GLY A 99 -0.70 20.85 6.32
C GLY A 99 -1.72 21.43 5.34
N ARG A 100 -1.79 20.93 4.10
CA ARG A 100 -2.76 21.40 3.10
C ARG A 100 -4.16 20.85 3.36
N ALA A 101 -5.18 21.71 3.33
CA ALA A 101 -6.57 21.33 3.49
C ALA A 101 -7.04 20.36 2.39
N ARG A 102 -7.86 19.39 2.77
CA ARG A 102 -8.55 18.49 1.84
C ARG A 102 -9.74 19.20 1.21
N MET A 103 -10.01 18.87 -0.05
CA MET A 103 -11.18 19.44 -0.76
C MET A 103 -12.50 19.21 -0.02
N ARG A 104 -12.65 18.04 0.65
CA ARG A 104 -13.84 17.75 1.45
C ARG A 104 -14.08 18.80 2.55
N LEU A 105 -13.02 19.32 3.19
CA LEU A 105 -13.13 20.38 4.20
C LEU A 105 -13.60 21.69 3.57
N ILE A 106 -13.05 22.04 2.39
CA ILE A 106 -13.44 23.26 1.66
C ILE A 106 -14.91 23.20 1.26
N TYR A 107 -15.34 22.06 0.69
CA TYR A 107 -16.74 21.88 0.29
C TYR A 107 -17.70 21.85 1.48
N SER A 108 -17.35 21.19 2.57
CA SER A 108 -18.23 21.09 3.75
C SER A 108 -18.39 22.42 4.47
N THR A 109 -17.37 23.29 4.43
CA THR A 109 -17.41 24.61 5.06
C THR A 109 -17.87 25.71 4.11
N GLY A 110 -17.90 25.46 2.81
CA GLY A 110 -18.19 26.47 1.78
C GLY A 110 -17.20 27.63 1.75
N ASN A 111 -15.99 27.43 2.27
CA ASN A 111 -14.99 28.49 2.44
C ASN A 111 -13.79 28.29 1.51
N ASP A 112 -13.83 28.95 0.36
CA ASP A 112 -12.78 28.88 -0.65
C ASP A 112 -11.43 29.45 -0.18
N THR A 113 -11.40 30.23 0.90
CA THR A 113 -10.15 30.77 1.45
C THR A 113 -9.25 29.69 2.05
N TYR A 114 -9.79 28.49 2.31
CA TYR A 114 -9.02 27.33 2.78
C TYR A 114 -8.28 26.64 1.65
N PHE A 115 -8.57 26.98 0.40
CA PHE A 115 -7.84 26.48 -0.74
C PHE A 115 -6.41 27.01 -0.76
N SER A 116 -5.44 26.11 -0.97
CA SER A 116 -4.06 26.47 -1.20
C SER A 116 -3.53 25.69 -2.40
N ASN A 117 -2.65 26.31 -3.18
CA ASN A 117 -1.96 25.63 -4.24
C ASN A 117 -1.08 24.51 -3.70
N TRP A 118 -0.75 23.50 -4.55
CA TRP A 118 0.00 22.33 -4.11
C TRP A 118 1.40 22.65 -3.57
N TRP A 119 1.99 23.77 -3.99
CA TRP A 119 3.32 24.25 -3.51
C TRP A 119 3.24 25.11 -2.25
N GLN A 120 2.05 25.47 -1.80
CA GLN A 120 1.87 26.29 -0.61
C GLN A 120 1.65 25.42 0.61
N ALA A 121 2.44 25.64 1.64
CA ALA A 121 2.25 24.99 2.92
C ALA A 121 1.08 25.63 3.68
N GLY A 122 0.12 24.82 4.12
CA GLY A 122 -1.05 25.25 4.88
C GLY A 122 -0.88 25.21 6.41
N THR A 123 0.35 25.22 6.92
CA THR A 123 0.65 25.00 8.34
C THR A 123 0.00 26.03 9.29
N ALA A 124 -0.05 27.28 8.89
CA ALA A 124 -0.68 28.35 9.69
C ALA A 124 -2.21 28.14 9.79
N LEU A 125 -2.86 27.87 8.67
CA LEU A 125 -4.28 27.55 8.59
C LEU A 125 -4.61 26.28 9.40
N LYS A 126 -3.80 25.23 9.24
CA LYS A 126 -3.95 23.99 9.99
C LYS A 126 -3.90 24.24 11.50
N LYS A 127 -2.90 24.98 12.00
CA LYS A 127 -2.78 25.27 13.43
C LYS A 127 -4.01 25.98 13.97
N LYS A 128 -4.52 26.97 13.24
CA LYS A 128 -5.71 27.72 13.62
C LYS A 128 -6.93 26.81 13.69
N LEU A 129 -7.26 26.13 12.60
CA LEU A 129 -8.50 25.35 12.51
C LEU A 129 -8.50 24.10 13.38
N VAL A 130 -7.33 23.49 13.62
CA VAL A 130 -7.22 22.36 14.58
C VAL A 130 -7.45 22.87 16.01
N ALA A 131 -7.00 24.07 16.37
CA ALA A 131 -7.34 24.68 17.66
C ALA A 131 -8.85 24.95 17.79
N ASP A 132 -9.52 25.24 16.69
CA ASP A 132 -10.99 25.45 16.61
C ASP A 132 -11.78 24.10 16.53
N GLY A 133 -11.10 22.94 16.69
CA GLY A 133 -11.72 21.63 16.75
C GLY A 133 -11.84 20.86 15.43
N VAL A 134 -11.28 21.38 14.32
CA VAL A 134 -11.26 20.67 13.03
C VAL A 134 -10.24 19.53 13.07
N SER A 135 -10.58 18.37 12.51
CA SER A 135 -9.68 17.20 12.49
C SER A 135 -8.36 17.50 11.78
N SER A 136 -7.26 17.12 12.41
CA SER A 136 -5.92 17.26 11.80
C SER A 136 -5.77 16.41 10.52
N ASP A 137 -6.61 15.37 10.34
CA ASP A 137 -6.61 14.55 9.14
C ASP A 137 -7.11 15.32 7.90
N ASP A 138 -7.96 16.33 8.09
CA ASP A 138 -8.46 17.18 7.01
C ASP A 138 -7.38 18.08 6.39
N PHE A 139 -6.17 18.11 6.96
CA PHE A 139 -5.00 18.82 6.45
C PHE A 139 -3.93 17.90 5.85
N ARG A 140 -4.28 16.67 5.47
CA ARG A 140 -3.36 15.70 4.88
C ARG A 140 -3.64 15.47 3.38
N SER A 141 -3.88 16.55 2.63
CA SER A 141 -4.21 16.48 1.20
C SER A 141 -3.01 16.17 0.30
N PHE A 142 -1.82 16.66 0.64
CA PHE A 142 -0.62 16.55 -0.20
C PHE A 142 0.60 16.11 0.60
N PRO A 143 1.46 15.25 0.04
CA PRO A 143 1.29 14.46 -1.18
C PRO A 143 0.24 13.34 -1.03
N SER A 144 -0.32 12.87 -2.16
CA SER A 144 -1.34 11.83 -2.16
C SER A 144 -0.77 10.45 -1.85
N GLY A 145 -1.27 9.80 -0.79
CA GLY A 145 -0.90 8.43 -0.46
C GLY A 145 -1.36 7.42 -1.52
N HIS A 146 -2.57 7.60 -2.08
CA HIS A 146 -3.09 6.74 -3.15
C HIS A 146 -2.23 6.77 -4.41
N THR A 147 -1.79 7.97 -4.83
CA THR A 147 -0.88 8.11 -5.97
C THR A 147 0.46 7.40 -5.71
N ALA A 148 0.96 7.46 -4.49
CA ALA A 148 2.19 6.79 -4.13
C ALA A 148 2.03 5.26 -4.09
N CYS A 149 0.92 4.75 -3.56
CA CYS A 149 0.60 3.32 -3.61
C CYS A 149 0.49 2.84 -5.06
N ALA A 150 -0.19 3.60 -5.93
CA ALA A 150 -0.27 3.28 -7.35
C ALA A 150 1.11 3.29 -8.02
N ALA A 151 1.99 4.23 -7.67
CA ALA A 151 3.37 4.27 -8.17
C ALA A 151 4.19 3.05 -7.70
N CYS A 152 3.95 2.54 -6.48
CA CYS A 152 4.59 1.32 -6.00
C CYS A 152 4.25 0.10 -6.86
N SER A 153 3.07 0.05 -7.50
CA SER A 153 2.72 -1.04 -8.41
C SER A 153 3.61 -1.11 -9.66
N MET A 154 4.25 0.00 -10.03
CA MET A 154 5.23 0.02 -11.13
C MET A 154 6.45 -0.85 -10.83
N LEU A 155 6.73 -1.18 -9.56
CA LEU A 155 7.79 -2.13 -9.21
C LEU A 155 7.53 -3.53 -9.79
N LEU A 156 6.27 -3.86 -10.11
CA LEU A 156 5.93 -5.11 -10.79
C LEU A 156 6.52 -5.18 -12.21
N ILE A 157 6.85 -4.05 -12.83
CA ILE A 157 7.55 -3.99 -14.13
C ILE A 157 8.95 -4.63 -14.04
N LEU A 158 9.50 -4.73 -12.83
CA LEU A 158 10.79 -5.41 -12.61
C LEU A 158 10.67 -6.94 -12.62
N LEU A 159 9.46 -7.50 -12.50
CA LEU A 159 9.25 -8.96 -12.54
C LEU A 159 9.79 -9.63 -13.82
N PRO A 160 9.56 -9.11 -15.04
CA PRO A 160 10.12 -9.70 -16.25
C PRO A 160 11.65 -9.69 -16.30
N THR A 161 12.30 -8.69 -15.67
CA THR A 161 13.77 -8.65 -15.63
C THR A 161 14.36 -9.72 -14.72
N LEU A 162 13.63 -10.09 -13.66
CA LEU A 162 13.96 -11.23 -12.82
C LEU A 162 13.78 -12.54 -13.57
N TYR A 163 12.70 -12.65 -14.34
CA TYR A 163 12.36 -13.82 -15.15
C TYR A 163 13.38 -14.06 -16.28
N ARG A 164 13.79 -13.01 -16.99
CA ARG A 164 14.80 -13.06 -18.07
C ARG A 164 16.17 -13.52 -17.59
N ARG A 165 16.63 -13.06 -16.42
CA ARG A 165 17.90 -13.50 -15.83
C ARG A 165 17.89 -14.97 -15.41
N LEU A 166 16.74 -15.60 -15.31
CA LEU A 166 16.58 -17.01 -14.92
C LEU A 166 16.47 -17.92 -16.13
N HIS A 167 16.05 -17.41 -17.28
CA HIS A 167 16.00 -18.16 -18.53
C HIS A 167 17.34 -18.25 -19.26
N ASP A 168 18.27 -17.32 -19.00
CA ASP A 168 19.59 -17.26 -19.65
C ASP A 168 20.67 -18.06 -18.89
N LYS A 169 20.27 -18.95 -17.99
CA LYS A 169 21.12 -19.94 -17.31
C LYS A 169 20.55 -21.34 -17.42
#